data_6eaecc3d759ca9f34e814cc5fc831d05
#
_entry.id   6eaecc3d759ca9f34e814cc5fc831d05
#
_cell.length_a   1.000
_cell.length_b   1.000
_cell.length_c   1.000
_cell.angle_alpha   90.00
_cell.angle_beta   90.00
_cell.angle_gamma   90.00
#
_symmetry.space_group_name_H-M   'P 1'
#
loop_
_entity.id
_entity.type
_entity.pdbx_description
1 polymer ?
#
loop_
_entity_poly.entity_id
_entity_poly.type
_entity_poly.pdbx_seq_one_letter_code
_entity_poly.pdbx_strand_id
1 'polypeptide(L)'
;KRNLEDFETERDALRALLMDTVTYVDIYQKLDMKKAMTNDLTKKEQELYEDSKIWVRKRTPLLKYYGTEAFTSLSTKAIQVLGGYGFMKEYPVERIHRDSFAPLLYEGTSQIQALMALKDLIKYAMGEPKKFFANIFFKHPTQDLLKGSNKWEKDFREDHYNFKKKMVRMLLKKLNPPKNMSLLKPKKWVTE
;
A
#
# COMPACT_ATOMS: atom_id res chain seq x y z
N LYS A 1 -1.57 12.48 -25.61
CA LYS A 1 -2.70 12.89 -24.75
C LYS A 1 -2.93 11.88 -23.61
N ARG A 2 -3.17 10.60 -23.90
CA ARG A 2 -3.41 9.55 -22.89
C ARG A 2 -2.32 9.45 -21.83
N ASN A 3 -1.05 9.50 -22.21
CA ASN A 3 0.06 9.45 -21.25
C ASN A 3 0.07 10.64 -20.27
N LEU A 4 -0.35 11.82 -20.70
CA LEU A 4 -0.44 13.00 -19.83
C LEU A 4 -1.59 12.85 -18.81
N GLU A 5 -2.72 12.32 -19.24
CA GLU A 5 -3.86 12.02 -18.37
C GLU A 5 -3.46 10.96 -17.31
N ASP A 6 -2.69 9.94 -17.71
CA ASP A 6 -2.13 8.94 -16.77
C ASP A 6 -1.20 9.61 -15.73
N PHE A 7 -0.33 10.56 -16.13
CA PHE A 7 0.55 11.28 -15.20
C PHE A 7 -0.24 12.06 -14.15
N GLU A 8 -1.28 12.77 -14.55
CA GLU A 8 -2.10 13.55 -13.65
C GLU A 8 -2.85 12.64 -12.67
N THR A 9 -3.43 11.57 -13.16
CA THR A 9 -4.17 10.60 -12.35
C THR A 9 -3.28 9.94 -11.30
N GLU A 10 -2.09 9.45 -11.70
CA GLU A 10 -1.14 8.82 -10.78
C GLU A 10 -0.58 9.81 -9.76
N ARG A 11 -0.26 11.04 -10.18
CA ARG A 11 0.18 12.11 -9.27
C ARG A 11 -0.86 12.40 -8.20
N ASP A 12 -2.12 12.53 -8.59
CA ASP A 12 -3.20 12.90 -7.68
C ASP A 12 -3.55 11.73 -6.74
N ALA A 13 -3.51 10.49 -7.24
CA ALA A 13 -3.65 9.30 -6.41
C ALA A 13 -2.53 9.17 -5.36
N LEU A 14 -1.27 9.39 -5.77
CA LEU A 14 -0.13 9.39 -4.85
C LEU A 14 -0.21 10.50 -3.82
N ARG A 15 -0.61 11.71 -4.24
CA ARG A 15 -0.80 12.85 -3.32
C ARG A 15 -1.89 12.54 -2.30
N ALA A 16 -3.03 11.99 -2.72
CA ALA A 16 -4.10 11.62 -1.82
C ALA A 16 -3.65 10.56 -0.79
N LEU A 17 -2.94 9.51 -1.24
CA LEU A 17 -2.40 8.47 -0.37
C LEU A 17 -1.35 9.03 0.61
N LEU A 18 -0.50 9.94 0.15
CA LEU A 18 0.50 10.62 0.99
C LEU A 18 -0.19 11.44 2.09
N MET A 19 -1.13 12.30 1.72
CA MET A 19 -1.83 13.17 2.68
C MET A 19 -2.60 12.38 3.73
N ASP A 20 -3.29 11.32 3.32
CA ASP A 20 -3.98 10.42 4.25
C ASP A 20 -2.98 9.74 5.20
N THR A 21 -1.85 9.26 4.69
CA THR A 21 -0.83 8.60 5.50
C THR A 21 -0.18 9.56 6.50
N VAL A 22 0.22 10.76 6.06
CA VAL A 22 0.86 11.79 6.89
C VAL A 22 -0.07 12.24 8.01
N THR A 23 -1.36 12.38 7.75
CA THR A 23 -2.34 12.75 8.79
C THR A 23 -2.33 11.75 9.96
N TYR A 24 -2.32 10.45 9.67
CA TYR A 24 -2.24 9.42 10.70
C TYR A 24 -0.87 9.34 11.38
N VAL A 25 0.21 9.62 10.64
CA VAL A 25 1.56 9.72 11.22
C VAL A 25 1.63 10.87 12.22
N ASP A 26 1.11 12.05 11.87
CA ASP A 26 1.08 13.21 12.75
C ASP A 26 0.26 12.94 14.04
N ILE A 27 -0.91 12.35 13.91
CA ILE A 27 -1.73 11.98 15.06
C ILE A 27 -0.98 11.00 15.96
N TYR A 28 -0.40 9.94 15.37
CA TYR A 28 0.36 8.94 16.10
C TYR A 28 1.54 9.56 16.85
N GLN A 29 2.37 10.37 16.17
CA GLN A 29 3.55 11.01 16.76
C GLN A 29 3.18 11.97 17.89
N LYS A 30 2.15 12.80 17.72
CA LYS A 30 1.69 13.73 18.77
C LYS A 30 1.20 12.99 20.02
N LEU A 31 0.44 11.92 19.84
CA LEU A 31 -0.04 11.11 20.96
C LEU A 31 1.10 10.30 21.62
N ASP A 32 2.07 9.84 20.84
CA ASP A 32 3.25 9.14 21.35
C ASP A 32 4.13 10.07 22.18
N MET A 33 4.35 11.31 21.71
CA MET A 33 5.05 12.35 22.48
C MET A 33 4.32 12.71 23.77
N LYS A 34 2.99 12.89 23.71
CA LYS A 34 2.17 13.18 24.90
C LYS A 34 2.30 12.04 25.92
N LYS A 35 2.19 10.79 25.46
CA LYS A 35 2.36 9.61 26.30
C LYS A 35 3.72 9.54 26.96
N ALA A 36 4.78 9.88 26.22
CA ALA A 36 6.15 9.90 26.75
C ALA A 36 6.38 11.02 27.80
N MET A 37 5.71 12.16 27.65
CA MET A 37 5.87 13.32 28.55
C MET A 37 5.02 13.23 29.81
N THR A 38 3.76 12.82 29.68
CA THR A 38 2.78 12.89 30.79
C THR A 38 2.40 11.51 31.32
N ASN A 39 2.74 10.43 30.58
CA ASN A 39 2.31 9.07 30.83
C ASN A 39 0.79 8.92 31.07
N ASP A 40 0.01 9.92 30.66
CA ASP A 40 -1.45 9.98 30.84
C ASP A 40 -2.14 10.32 29.51
N LEU A 41 -2.90 9.37 29.01
CA LEU A 41 -3.78 9.53 27.86
C LEU A 41 -5.22 9.27 28.31
N THR A 42 -6.14 10.12 27.90
CA THR A 42 -7.55 9.84 28.08
C THR A 42 -7.96 8.58 27.31
N LYS A 43 -9.06 7.94 27.69
CA LYS A 43 -9.55 6.72 26.99
C LYS A 43 -9.71 6.93 25.48
N LYS A 44 -10.24 8.10 25.06
CA LYS A 44 -10.39 8.44 23.63
C LYS A 44 -9.05 8.62 22.93
N GLU A 45 -8.08 9.24 23.60
CA GLU A 45 -6.73 9.40 23.04
C GLU A 45 -6.00 8.07 22.94
N GLN A 46 -6.21 7.16 23.89
CA GLN A 46 -5.63 5.81 23.82
C GLN A 46 -6.22 5.00 22.67
N GLU A 47 -7.51 5.05 22.43
CA GLU A 47 -8.15 4.42 21.28
C GLU A 47 -7.60 5.01 19.97
N LEU A 48 -7.53 6.34 19.87
CA LEU A 48 -6.99 7.01 18.68
C LEU A 48 -5.51 6.70 18.44
N TYR A 49 -4.72 6.56 19.51
CA TYR A 49 -3.32 6.17 19.44
C TYR A 49 -3.15 4.76 18.85
N GLU A 50 -3.89 3.77 19.36
CA GLU A 50 -3.80 2.40 18.85
C GLU A 50 -4.32 2.29 17.42
N ASP A 51 -5.41 2.96 17.08
CA ASP A 51 -5.93 3.00 15.72
C ASP A 51 -4.93 3.65 14.74
N SER A 52 -4.39 4.81 15.11
CA SER A 52 -3.40 5.52 14.28
C SER A 52 -2.14 4.68 14.07
N LYS A 53 -1.64 4.02 15.12
CA LYS A 53 -0.50 3.10 15.05
C LYS A 53 -0.73 1.96 14.06
N ILE A 54 -1.91 1.35 14.07
CA ILE A 54 -2.27 0.30 13.13
C ILE A 54 -2.34 0.86 11.69
N TRP A 55 -2.91 2.04 11.51
CA TRP A 55 -3.01 2.70 10.22
C TRP A 55 -1.65 3.03 9.63
N VAL A 56 -0.77 3.64 10.41
CA VAL A 56 0.60 3.99 10.01
C VAL A 56 1.36 2.75 9.55
N ARG A 57 1.33 1.67 10.33
CA ARG A 57 2.01 0.42 10.00
C ARG A 57 1.53 -0.22 8.70
N LYS A 58 0.25 -0.09 8.38
CA LYS A 58 -0.32 -0.63 7.14
C LYS A 58 0.00 0.24 5.93
N ARG A 59 -0.05 1.57 6.09
CA ARG A 59 0.02 2.52 4.98
C ARG A 59 1.43 2.87 4.58
N THR A 60 2.35 3.04 5.52
CA THR A 60 3.73 3.45 5.22
C THR A 60 4.45 2.51 4.25
N PRO A 61 4.44 1.17 4.42
CA PRO A 61 5.04 0.27 3.45
C PRO A 61 4.36 0.31 2.07
N LEU A 62 3.03 0.46 2.05
CA LEU A 62 2.27 0.55 0.80
C LEU A 62 2.55 1.86 0.06
N LEU A 63 2.64 2.99 0.79
CA LEU A 63 2.98 4.29 0.22
C LEU A 63 4.37 4.26 -0.40
N LYS A 64 5.36 3.70 0.32
CA LYS A 64 6.71 3.55 -0.21
C LYS A 64 6.71 2.66 -1.46
N TYR A 65 6.13 1.47 -1.39
CA TYR A 65 6.05 0.53 -2.51
C TYR A 65 5.41 1.19 -3.74
N TYR A 66 4.19 1.68 -3.58
CA TYR A 66 3.44 2.26 -4.70
C TYR A 66 4.09 3.52 -5.25
N GLY A 67 4.58 4.41 -4.39
CA GLY A 67 5.21 5.65 -4.81
C GLY A 67 6.50 5.43 -5.60
N THR A 68 7.34 4.49 -5.19
CA THR A 68 8.61 4.21 -5.89
C THR A 68 8.39 3.49 -7.22
N GLU A 69 7.46 2.53 -7.28
CA GLU A 69 7.10 1.84 -8.51
C GLU A 69 6.44 2.80 -9.53
N ALA A 70 5.51 3.63 -9.06
CA ALA A 70 4.87 4.65 -9.90
C ALA A 70 5.89 5.66 -10.43
N PHE A 71 6.84 6.10 -9.62
CA PHE A 71 7.89 7.03 -10.05
C PHE A 71 8.72 6.45 -11.20
N THR A 72 9.17 5.21 -11.09
CA THR A 72 9.91 4.53 -12.17
C THR A 72 9.06 4.32 -13.41
N SER A 73 7.80 3.90 -13.24
CA SER A 73 6.86 3.72 -14.35
C SER A 73 6.58 5.03 -15.09
N LEU A 74 6.31 6.11 -14.36
CA LEU A 74 6.03 7.42 -14.93
C LEU A 74 7.26 8.01 -15.62
N SER A 75 8.46 7.90 -15.04
CA SER A 75 9.70 8.36 -15.68
C SER A 75 10.00 7.62 -16.98
N THR A 76 9.71 6.31 -17.04
CA THR A 76 9.79 5.53 -18.30
C THR A 76 8.82 6.05 -19.34
N LYS A 77 7.57 6.31 -18.97
CA LYS A 77 6.58 6.91 -19.89
C LYS A 77 7.02 8.30 -20.36
N ALA A 78 7.64 9.11 -19.49
CA ALA A 78 8.15 10.44 -19.85
C ALA A 78 9.25 10.37 -20.92
N ILE A 79 10.19 9.42 -20.83
CA ILE A 79 11.17 9.16 -21.88
C ILE A 79 10.46 8.84 -23.21
N GLN A 80 9.45 7.98 -23.17
CA GLN A 80 8.70 7.61 -24.39
C GLN A 80 7.96 8.80 -25.02
N VAL A 81 7.43 9.71 -24.20
CA VAL A 81 6.76 10.94 -24.71
C VAL A 81 7.75 11.84 -25.45
N LEU A 82 8.99 11.96 -24.96
CA LEU A 82 10.04 12.76 -25.58
C LEU A 82 10.77 12.02 -26.73
N GLY A 83 10.58 10.70 -26.86
CA GLY A 83 11.26 9.89 -27.86
C GLY A 83 12.77 9.93 -27.69
N GLY A 84 13.52 10.10 -28.78
CA GLY A 84 14.99 10.16 -28.77
C GLY A 84 15.56 11.25 -27.84
N TYR A 85 14.90 12.37 -27.72
CA TYR A 85 15.32 13.44 -26.80
C TYR A 85 15.25 13.02 -25.32
N GLY A 86 14.32 12.13 -24.95
CA GLY A 86 14.22 11.63 -23.58
C GLY A 86 15.38 10.76 -23.13
N PHE A 87 16.17 10.23 -24.07
CA PHE A 87 17.37 9.43 -23.80
C PHE A 87 18.64 10.28 -23.67
N MET A 88 18.63 11.52 -24.17
CA MET A 88 19.78 12.40 -24.22
C MET A 88 20.01 13.09 -22.87
N LYS A 89 21.28 13.20 -22.45
CA LYS A 89 21.67 13.80 -21.15
C LYS A 89 21.36 15.30 -21.04
N GLU A 90 21.21 15.98 -22.16
CA GLU A 90 20.82 17.38 -22.24
C GLU A 90 19.41 17.65 -21.70
N TYR A 91 18.57 16.60 -21.64
CA TYR A 91 17.21 16.68 -21.14
C TYR A 91 17.10 16.10 -19.73
N PRO A 92 16.42 16.78 -18.80
CA PRO A 92 16.37 16.36 -17.39
C PRO A 92 15.68 15.01 -17.17
N VAL A 93 14.89 14.52 -18.13
CA VAL A 93 14.11 13.28 -18.00
C VAL A 93 14.99 12.04 -17.90
N GLU A 94 16.14 11.99 -18.62
CA GLU A 94 17.11 10.89 -18.48
C GLU A 94 17.59 10.77 -17.02
N ARG A 95 18.01 11.89 -16.44
CA ARG A 95 18.46 11.94 -15.06
C ARG A 95 17.37 11.55 -14.09
N ILE A 96 16.16 12.07 -14.26
CA ILE A 96 15.00 11.73 -13.40
C ILE A 96 14.71 10.25 -13.47
N HIS A 97 14.77 9.65 -14.66
CA HIS A 97 14.55 8.20 -14.82
C HIS A 97 15.64 7.39 -14.13
N ARG A 98 16.90 7.72 -14.33
CA ARG A 98 18.02 7.07 -13.63
C ARG A 98 17.90 7.20 -12.13
N ASP A 99 17.59 8.37 -11.62
CA ASP A 99 17.43 8.64 -10.19
C ASP A 99 16.20 7.94 -9.58
N SER A 100 15.21 7.57 -10.42
CA SER A 100 14.01 6.83 -9.97
C SER A 100 14.31 5.41 -9.45
N PHE A 101 15.44 4.83 -9.80
CA PHE A 101 15.85 3.51 -9.31
C PHE A 101 16.35 3.54 -7.86
N ALA A 102 16.94 4.64 -7.41
CA ALA A 102 17.46 4.74 -6.06
C ALA A 102 16.38 4.52 -4.98
N PRO A 103 15.19 5.14 -5.06
CA PRO A 103 14.12 4.89 -4.11
C PRO A 103 13.61 3.46 -4.06
N LEU A 104 13.76 2.66 -5.12
CA LEU A 104 13.37 1.24 -5.12
C LEU A 104 14.30 0.38 -4.23
N LEU A 105 15.50 0.85 -3.95
CA LEU A 105 16.56 0.06 -3.31
C LEU A 105 16.74 0.40 -1.83
N TYR A 106 16.82 1.70 -1.48
CA TYR A 106 17.08 2.11 -0.10
C TYR A 106 15.84 1.97 0.80
N GLU A 107 16.05 1.85 2.12
CA GLU A 107 15.00 1.66 3.14
C GLU A 107 14.06 0.48 2.88
N GLY A 108 14.56 -0.54 2.23
CA GLY A 108 13.84 -1.75 1.86
C GLY A 108 13.31 -1.72 0.43
N THR A 109 13.67 -2.76 -0.32
CA THR A 109 13.22 -2.93 -1.70
C THR A 109 11.69 -3.09 -1.79
N SER A 110 11.14 -2.89 -2.98
CA SER A 110 9.71 -3.08 -3.26
C SER A 110 9.18 -4.41 -2.75
N GLN A 111 9.95 -5.50 -2.91
CA GLN A 111 9.58 -6.82 -2.40
C GLN A 111 9.51 -6.86 -0.87
N ILE A 112 10.48 -6.25 -0.18
CA ILE A 112 10.50 -6.19 1.29
C ILE A 112 9.32 -5.38 1.81
N GLN A 113 8.99 -4.25 1.19
CA GLN A 113 7.85 -3.41 1.56
C GLN A 113 6.52 -4.16 1.37
N ALA A 114 6.35 -4.87 0.25
CA ALA A 114 5.19 -5.71 0.00
C ALA A 114 5.04 -6.84 1.04
N LEU A 115 6.16 -7.49 1.40
CA LEU A 115 6.17 -8.53 2.44
C LEU A 115 5.85 -7.98 3.82
N MET A 116 6.34 -6.78 4.17
CA MET A 116 6.02 -6.11 5.44
C MET A 116 4.51 -5.80 5.53
N ALA A 117 3.95 -5.20 4.48
CA ALA A 117 2.52 -4.92 4.41
C ALA A 117 1.67 -6.19 4.55
N LEU A 118 2.06 -7.26 3.86
CA LEU A 118 1.38 -8.55 3.93
C LEU A 118 1.49 -9.19 5.32
N LYS A 119 2.66 -9.13 5.96
CA LYS A 119 2.89 -9.65 7.30
C LYS A 119 2.02 -8.95 8.34
N ASP A 120 1.97 -7.63 8.30
CA ASP A 120 1.16 -6.85 9.23
C ASP A 120 -0.35 -7.08 9.00
N LEU A 121 -0.77 -7.24 7.74
CA LEU A 121 -2.14 -7.60 7.40
C LEU A 121 -2.54 -8.97 7.96
N ILE A 122 -1.66 -9.97 7.83
CA ILE A 122 -1.90 -11.32 8.37
C ILE A 122 -1.95 -11.27 9.89
N LYS A 123 -1.01 -10.53 10.52
CA LYS A 123 -0.99 -10.37 11.98
C LYS A 123 -2.30 -9.75 12.49
N TYR A 124 -2.80 -8.74 11.81
CA TYR A 124 -4.09 -8.12 12.14
C TYR A 124 -5.26 -9.11 11.97
N ALA A 125 -5.29 -9.84 10.85
CA ALA A 125 -6.32 -10.83 10.57
C ALA A 125 -6.36 -11.97 11.62
N MET A 126 -5.19 -12.38 12.13
CA MET A 126 -5.08 -13.42 13.15
C MET A 126 -5.36 -12.91 14.58
N GLY A 127 -5.00 -11.64 14.85
CA GLY A 127 -5.22 -11.02 16.17
C GLY A 127 -6.69 -10.70 16.44
N GLU A 128 -7.42 -10.22 15.43
CA GLU A 128 -8.83 -9.85 15.55
C GLU A 128 -9.67 -10.44 14.40
N PRO A 129 -9.80 -11.76 14.31
CA PRO A 129 -10.45 -12.42 13.17
C PRO A 129 -11.90 -11.97 12.97
N LYS A 130 -12.67 -11.80 14.06
CA LYS A 130 -14.05 -11.35 13.99
C LYS A 130 -14.18 -9.95 13.36
N LYS A 131 -13.35 -8.99 13.80
CA LYS A 131 -13.33 -7.64 13.22
C LYS A 131 -12.82 -7.63 11.79
N PHE A 132 -11.82 -8.46 11.48
CA PHE A 132 -11.29 -8.59 10.13
C PHE A 132 -12.35 -9.11 9.15
N PHE A 133 -13.03 -10.19 9.50
CA PHE A 133 -14.12 -10.73 8.67
C PHE A 133 -15.32 -9.78 8.60
N ALA A 134 -15.71 -9.15 9.71
CA ALA A 134 -16.76 -8.14 9.70
C ALA A 134 -16.45 -6.98 8.76
N ASN A 135 -15.21 -6.48 8.74
CA ASN A 135 -14.79 -5.41 7.82
C ASN A 135 -14.79 -5.86 6.35
N ILE A 136 -14.55 -7.16 6.09
CA ILE A 136 -14.59 -7.70 4.72
C ILE A 136 -16.02 -7.96 4.27
N PHE A 137 -16.87 -8.53 5.14
CA PHE A 137 -18.20 -8.97 4.75
C PHE A 137 -19.31 -7.92 4.98
N PHE A 138 -19.25 -7.15 6.08
CA PHE A 138 -20.33 -6.25 6.50
C PHE A 138 -20.13 -4.78 6.12
N LYS A 139 -18.90 -4.30 6.01
CA LYS A 139 -18.62 -2.97 5.42
C LYS A 139 -18.50 -3.04 3.91
N HIS A 140 -19.17 -4.01 3.32
CA HIS A 140 -19.06 -4.20 1.89
C HIS A 140 -20.06 -3.29 1.16
N PRO A 141 -19.63 -2.68 0.07
CA PRO A 141 -20.42 -1.76 -0.74
C PRO A 141 -21.55 -2.42 -1.56
N THR A 142 -21.99 -3.64 -1.24
CA THR A 142 -23.19 -4.19 -1.91
C THR A 142 -24.43 -3.31 -1.72
N GLN A 143 -24.57 -2.67 -0.56
CA GLN A 143 -25.62 -1.67 -0.35
C GLN A 143 -25.36 -0.37 -1.11
N ASP A 144 -24.10 -0.02 -1.34
CA ASP A 144 -23.70 1.15 -2.09
C ASP A 144 -23.62 0.89 -3.60
N LEU A 145 -23.44 -0.36 -4.06
CA LEU A 145 -23.56 -0.76 -5.47
C LEU A 145 -24.96 -0.46 -6.03
N LEU A 146 -25.97 -0.52 -5.20
CA LEU A 146 -27.34 -0.13 -5.56
C LEU A 146 -27.53 1.38 -5.62
N LYS A 147 -26.66 2.16 -4.98
CA LYS A 147 -26.70 3.63 -4.92
C LYS A 147 -25.65 4.32 -5.80
N GLY A 148 -24.72 3.57 -6.39
CA GLY A 148 -23.64 4.13 -7.21
C GLY A 148 -24.18 4.70 -8.52
N SER A 149 -23.98 5.99 -8.70
CA SER A 149 -24.53 6.76 -9.81
C SER A 149 -23.72 6.67 -11.09
N ASN A 150 -22.45 6.24 -11.05
CA ASN A 150 -21.60 6.32 -12.22
C ASN A 150 -20.85 4.97 -12.49
N LYS A 151 -20.61 4.69 -13.77
CA LYS A 151 -19.97 3.43 -14.21
C LYS A 151 -18.61 3.22 -13.56
N TRP A 152 -17.80 4.28 -13.46
CA TRP A 152 -16.45 4.24 -12.88
C TRP A 152 -16.47 3.83 -11.39
N GLU A 153 -17.41 4.35 -10.60
CA GLU A 153 -17.57 3.95 -9.20
C GLU A 153 -17.96 2.48 -9.05
N LYS A 154 -18.82 1.98 -9.95
CA LYS A 154 -19.22 0.57 -9.96
C LYS A 154 -18.03 -0.34 -10.24
N ASP A 155 -17.25 -0.03 -11.28
CA ASP A 155 -16.07 -0.77 -11.68
C ASP A 155 -15.03 -0.80 -10.56
N PHE A 156 -14.75 0.36 -9.93
CA PHE A 156 -13.84 0.46 -8.78
C PHE A 156 -14.30 -0.37 -7.59
N ARG A 157 -15.57 -0.36 -7.27
CA ARG A 157 -16.14 -1.13 -6.16
C ARG A 157 -16.09 -2.63 -6.43
N GLU A 158 -16.32 -3.04 -7.66
CA GLU A 158 -16.21 -4.45 -8.09
C GLU A 158 -14.76 -4.94 -7.98
N ASP A 159 -13.80 -4.16 -8.43
CA ASP A 159 -12.37 -4.46 -8.31
C ASP A 159 -11.93 -4.55 -6.84
N HIS A 160 -12.39 -3.63 -6.01
CA HIS A 160 -12.13 -3.67 -4.57
C HIS A 160 -12.70 -4.92 -3.89
N TYR A 161 -13.90 -5.35 -4.31
CA TYR A 161 -14.49 -6.61 -3.84
C TYR A 161 -13.69 -7.82 -4.28
N ASN A 162 -13.34 -7.88 -5.55
CA ASN A 162 -12.56 -8.96 -6.11
C ASN A 162 -11.17 -9.06 -5.44
N PHE A 163 -10.55 -7.92 -5.14
CA PHE A 163 -9.31 -7.87 -4.36
C PHE A 163 -9.50 -8.46 -2.96
N LYS A 164 -10.51 -8.03 -2.21
CA LYS A 164 -10.82 -8.58 -0.87
C LYS A 164 -11.07 -10.08 -0.91
N LYS A 165 -11.82 -10.57 -1.90
CA LYS A 165 -12.09 -11.99 -2.10
C LYS A 165 -10.83 -12.81 -2.39
N LYS A 166 -9.93 -12.28 -3.22
CA LYS A 166 -8.61 -12.89 -3.49
C LYS A 166 -7.77 -12.94 -2.23
N MET A 167 -7.77 -11.89 -1.44
CA MET A 167 -7.02 -11.81 -0.18
C MET A 167 -7.51 -12.84 0.85
N VAL A 168 -8.83 -12.99 1.02
CA VAL A 168 -9.41 -14.03 1.88
C VAL A 168 -9.01 -15.42 1.41
N ARG A 169 -9.09 -15.70 0.10
CA ARG A 169 -8.66 -17.00 -0.46
C ARG A 169 -7.19 -17.29 -0.19
N MET A 170 -6.33 -16.28 -0.28
CA MET A 170 -4.91 -16.42 -0.01
C MET A 170 -4.66 -16.73 1.47
N LEU A 171 -5.35 -16.05 2.39
CA LEU A 171 -5.28 -16.31 3.83
C LEU A 171 -5.78 -17.71 4.17
N LEU A 172 -6.90 -18.15 3.60
CA LEU A 172 -7.43 -19.50 3.79
C LEU A 172 -6.48 -20.59 3.27
N LYS A 173 -5.82 -20.36 2.12
CA LYS A 173 -4.79 -21.27 1.60
C LYS A 173 -3.57 -21.36 2.52
N LYS A 174 -3.20 -20.26 3.17
CA LYS A 174 -2.11 -20.27 4.15
C LYS A 174 -2.47 -20.99 5.44
N LEU A 175 -3.72 -20.90 5.88
CA LEU A 175 -4.24 -21.62 7.05
C LEU A 175 -4.42 -23.13 6.78
N ASN A 176 -4.73 -23.53 5.54
CA ASN A 176 -4.83 -24.90 5.07
C ASN A 176 -3.93 -25.09 3.83
N PRO A 177 -2.62 -25.24 3.99
CA PRO A 177 -1.73 -25.49 2.87
C PRO A 177 -2.08 -26.84 2.24
N PRO A 178 -2.17 -26.94 0.89
CA PRO A 178 -2.38 -28.21 0.24
C PRO A 178 -1.24 -29.18 0.62
N LYS A 179 -1.58 -30.43 0.86
CA LYS A 179 -0.64 -31.47 1.35
C LYS A 179 0.64 -31.60 0.52
N ASN A 180 0.65 -31.15 -0.74
CA ASN A 180 1.80 -31.19 -1.65
C ASN A 180 2.73 -29.96 -1.54
N MET A 181 2.48 -29.03 -0.64
CA MET A 181 3.32 -27.84 -0.46
C MET A 181 4.56 -28.08 0.41
N SER A 182 4.76 -29.31 0.90
CA SER A 182 5.97 -29.72 1.60
C SER A 182 7.25 -29.71 0.73
N LEU A 183 7.12 -29.58 -0.60
CA LEU A 183 8.22 -29.47 -1.53
C LEU A 183 8.82 -28.05 -1.64
N LEU A 184 8.18 -27.04 -1.05
CA LEU A 184 8.70 -25.68 -0.97
C LEU A 184 9.28 -25.39 0.43
N LYS A 185 10.01 -26.32 1.02
CA LYS A 185 10.97 -25.95 2.06
C LYS A 185 11.96 -25.00 1.44
N PRO A 186 12.20 -23.79 2.02
CA PRO A 186 13.25 -22.93 1.52
C PRO A 186 14.53 -23.74 1.54
N LYS A 187 15.08 -24.04 0.36
CA LYS A 187 16.41 -24.60 0.26
C LYS A 187 17.31 -23.66 1.05
N LYS A 188 18.10 -24.18 1.95
CA LYS A 188 19.12 -23.48 2.71
C LYS A 188 20.08 -22.81 1.71
N TRP A 189 19.83 -21.55 1.39
CA TRP A 189 20.67 -20.72 0.52
C TRP A 189 21.46 -19.68 1.32
N VAL A 190 21.49 -19.80 2.64
CA VAL A 190 22.19 -18.85 3.51
C VAL A 190 22.97 -19.63 4.55
N THR A 191 23.93 -20.40 4.15
CA THR A 191 25.11 -20.75 4.96
C THR A 191 26.14 -21.41 4.03
N GLU A 192 26.85 -20.62 3.25
CA GLU A 192 28.25 -20.79 2.87
C GLU A 192 28.80 -19.42 2.52
#